data_1c0a21c41670fa3a0938f8998d61fe76
#
_entry.id   1c0a21c41670fa3a0938f8998d61fe76
#
_cell.length_a   1.000
_cell.length_b   1.000
_cell.length_c   1.000
_cell.angle_alpha   90.00
_cell.angle_beta   90.00
_cell.angle_gamma   90.00
#
_symmetry.space_group_name_H-M   'P 1'
#
loop_
_entity.id
_entity.type
_entity.pdbx_description
1 polymer ?
#
loop_
_entity_poly.entity_id
_entity_poly.type
_entity_poly.pdbx_seq_one_letter_code
_entity_poly.pdbx_strand_id
1 'polypeptide(L)'
;MIRRLVLAAALLVPAASSAQTPQEFAARRLLLETRLPPDGVLVVLGAHEPAQDYLSFYQAASFYYLTGFREPDAALVMVKKGGQIISSTMFVRPRMPSREVWTGTRAGIEGIQEATGMKGRPASQLWPALDSLGKTGLPFNFVGEIGVRDDDADESQASGSKSFDEQLLERVRRHYPALKLTVVNDQVEQLRGTKSAPELALIRQAVDITVLAHREAMIAVKELRNEFELQALIEYTFRRNGADRPSFSTIVGSGPNSTTLHYNVDDRWFDINDMIVMDIGASYKGYAADLTRTVPASGHFSTSQREIYTLVRAAQSAAERQIKLGAPARMMTDSADAVLASGLARLKLIESPNATYDCSTGVTPRQCPQFRLFSMHGIGHGIGLEVHDPDQYTYTAMIQPGSVFTIEPGIYVREHVLEEMPNTPRNREIAAKLRPSVNFYRNIGVRIEDNYAITDRGMVWLSQGLPREIADIEALMKMPFTGPARRNSEIVERYRQP
;
A
#
# COMPACT_ATOMS: atom_id res chain seq x y z
N MET A 1 51.72 1.55 -25.75
CA MET A 1 50.72 0.95 -24.86
C MET A 1 50.41 1.94 -23.72
N ILE A 2 49.40 2.75 -23.89
CA ILE A 2 49.01 3.76 -22.86
C ILE A 2 47.66 3.28 -22.33
N ARG A 3 47.67 2.77 -21.09
CA ARG A 3 46.43 2.42 -20.35
C ARG A 3 45.73 3.71 -19.92
N ARG A 4 44.58 3.98 -20.51
CA ARG A 4 43.64 5.01 -20.03
C ARG A 4 42.95 4.49 -18.77
N LEU A 5 43.31 5.04 -17.61
CA LEU A 5 42.48 4.93 -16.40
C LEU A 5 41.21 5.78 -16.62
N VAL A 6 40.06 5.12 -16.65
CA VAL A 6 38.77 5.79 -16.53
C VAL A 6 38.51 5.95 -15.03
N LEU A 7 38.71 7.15 -14.51
CA LEU A 7 38.21 7.51 -13.16
C LEU A 7 36.68 7.62 -13.27
N ALA A 8 35.95 6.68 -12.68
CA ALA A 8 34.55 6.83 -12.41
C ALA A 8 34.39 7.84 -11.25
N ALA A 9 33.98 9.05 -11.56
CA ALA A 9 33.57 10.02 -10.55
C ALA A 9 32.24 9.54 -9.97
N ALA A 10 32.28 8.92 -8.79
CA ALA A 10 31.12 8.68 -7.97
C ALA A 10 30.57 10.06 -7.54
N LEU A 11 29.47 10.48 -8.15
CA LEU A 11 28.69 11.60 -7.67
C LEU A 11 28.16 11.24 -6.28
N LEU A 12 28.82 11.77 -5.25
CA LEU A 12 28.30 11.83 -3.88
C LEU A 12 27.01 12.66 -3.92
N VAL A 13 25.88 12.01 -4.12
CA VAL A 13 24.58 12.58 -3.75
C VAL A 13 24.64 12.72 -2.22
N PRO A 14 24.51 13.94 -1.66
CA PRO A 14 24.46 14.06 -0.21
C PRO A 14 23.34 13.15 0.28
N ALA A 15 23.66 12.28 1.25
CA ALA A 15 22.64 11.47 1.92
C ALA A 15 21.63 12.45 2.51
N ALA A 16 20.49 12.59 1.84
CA ALA A 16 19.35 13.30 2.42
C ALA A 16 19.08 12.60 3.75
N SER A 17 19.06 13.36 4.84
CA SER A 17 18.69 12.83 6.14
C SER A 17 17.40 12.04 5.99
N SER A 18 17.42 10.75 6.27
CA SER A 18 16.23 9.88 6.23
C SER A 18 15.31 10.14 7.43
N ALA A 19 15.60 11.15 8.25
CA ALA A 19 14.84 11.51 9.42
C ALA A 19 13.77 12.54 9.05
N GLN A 20 12.54 12.22 9.39
CA GLN A 20 11.49 13.21 9.43
C GLN A 20 11.65 14.07 10.68
N THR A 21 11.80 15.39 10.50
CA THR A 21 12.01 16.32 11.59
C THR A 21 10.71 17.01 12.03
N PRO A 22 10.63 17.53 13.27
CA PRO A 22 9.48 18.35 13.70
C PRO A 22 9.18 19.50 12.74
N GLN A 23 10.19 20.05 12.07
CA GLN A 23 10.07 21.12 11.08
C GLN A 23 9.35 20.65 9.81
N GLU A 24 9.59 19.41 9.36
CA GLU A 24 8.87 18.84 8.21
C GLU A 24 7.40 18.66 8.51
N PHE A 25 7.05 18.11 9.67
CA PHE A 25 5.65 18.01 10.11
C PHE A 25 4.99 19.38 10.26
N ALA A 26 5.73 20.39 10.75
CA ALA A 26 5.23 21.76 10.80
C ALA A 26 4.95 22.33 9.41
N ALA A 27 5.83 22.09 8.44
CA ALA A 27 5.61 22.51 7.05
C ALA A 27 4.37 21.87 6.43
N ARG A 28 4.10 20.58 6.70
CA ARG A 28 2.89 19.89 6.25
C ARG A 28 1.62 20.51 6.83
N ARG A 29 1.62 20.87 8.12
CA ARG A 29 0.50 21.59 8.75
C ARG A 29 0.27 22.95 8.12
N LEU A 30 1.33 23.70 7.81
CA LEU A 30 1.22 24.98 7.10
C LEU A 30 0.65 24.82 5.68
N LEU A 31 1.05 23.77 4.93
CA LEU A 31 0.48 23.46 3.63
C LEU A 31 -1.02 23.12 3.74
N LEU A 32 -1.41 22.33 4.72
CA LEU A 32 -2.84 22.04 4.95
C LEU A 32 -3.62 23.30 5.25
N GLU A 33 -3.05 24.20 6.04
CA GLU A 33 -3.69 25.49 6.37
C GLU A 33 -4.08 26.28 5.14
N THR A 34 -3.23 26.29 4.10
CA THR A 34 -3.52 27.03 2.85
C THR A 34 -4.74 26.49 2.11
N ARG A 35 -5.17 25.27 2.38
CA ARG A 35 -6.32 24.60 1.76
C ARG A 35 -7.61 24.74 2.58
N LEU A 36 -7.50 25.20 3.83
CA LEU A 36 -8.64 25.36 4.75
C LEU A 36 -9.16 26.80 4.75
N PRO A 37 -10.44 27.02 5.13
CA PRO A 37 -11.01 28.37 5.27
C PRO A 37 -10.14 29.29 6.13
N PRO A 38 -10.22 30.63 5.94
CA PRO A 38 -9.39 31.59 6.69
C PRO A 38 -9.69 31.59 8.18
N ASP A 39 -10.89 31.20 8.61
CA ASP A 39 -11.29 31.05 10.00
C ASP A 39 -11.83 29.65 10.25
N GLY A 40 -11.46 29.06 11.38
CA GLY A 40 -11.97 27.73 11.75
C GLY A 40 -11.12 27.02 12.79
N VAL A 41 -11.62 25.86 13.17
CA VAL A 41 -10.93 24.89 14.04
C VAL A 41 -10.64 23.66 13.20
N LEU A 42 -9.40 23.20 13.20
CA LEU A 42 -9.01 21.89 12.66
C LEU A 42 -8.82 20.94 13.84
N VAL A 43 -9.48 19.80 13.78
CA VAL A 43 -9.36 18.69 14.74
C VAL A 43 -8.83 17.49 13.99
N VAL A 44 -7.62 17.03 14.33
CA VAL A 44 -7.01 15.84 13.75
C VAL A 44 -6.94 14.77 14.83
N LEU A 45 -7.57 13.64 14.58
CA LEU A 45 -7.70 12.55 15.55
C LEU A 45 -6.69 11.44 15.22
N GLY A 46 -5.99 10.97 16.24
CA GLY A 46 -5.09 9.82 16.16
C GLY A 46 -5.80 8.53 16.52
N ALA A 47 -5.20 7.41 16.15
CA ALA A 47 -5.73 6.10 16.48
C ALA A 47 -5.80 5.85 17.99
N HIS A 48 -6.76 5.02 18.39
CA HIS A 48 -7.00 4.66 19.79
C HIS A 48 -6.15 3.47 20.22
N GLU A 49 -5.82 3.41 21.52
CA GLU A 49 -5.15 2.25 22.09
C GLU A 49 -6.03 1.01 21.91
N PRO A 50 -5.48 -0.14 21.44
CA PRO A 50 -6.22 -1.38 21.41
C PRO A 50 -6.82 -1.73 22.77
N ALA A 51 -7.99 -2.37 22.81
CA ALA A 51 -8.64 -2.78 24.05
C ALA A 51 -7.74 -3.67 24.94
N GLN A 52 -6.86 -4.44 24.30
CA GLN A 52 -5.82 -5.23 24.95
C GLN A 52 -4.46 -4.54 24.75
N ASP A 53 -3.83 -4.12 25.84
CA ASP A 53 -2.55 -3.38 25.83
C ASP A 53 -1.33 -4.19 25.38
N TYR A 54 -1.47 -5.49 25.20
CA TYR A 54 -0.45 -6.38 24.62
C TYR A 54 -0.54 -6.48 23.09
N LEU A 55 -1.56 -5.88 22.45
CA LEU A 55 -1.62 -5.79 21.00
C LEU A 55 -0.77 -4.64 20.48
N SER A 56 -0.17 -4.84 19.31
CA SER A 56 0.60 -3.79 18.67
C SER A 56 -0.28 -2.60 18.29
N PHE A 57 0.21 -1.39 18.56
CA PHE A 57 -0.44 -0.14 18.21
C PHE A 57 0.21 0.45 16.94
N TYR A 58 -0.63 0.93 16.04
CA TYR A 58 -0.21 1.67 14.85
C TYR A 58 -1.02 2.97 14.73
N GLN A 59 -0.32 4.07 14.50
CA GLN A 59 -0.94 5.38 14.45
C GLN A 59 -1.67 5.60 13.13
N ALA A 60 -2.78 6.34 13.15
CA ALA A 60 -3.51 6.78 11.96
C ALA A 60 -2.59 7.57 11.02
N ALA A 61 -2.58 7.20 9.74
CA ALA A 61 -1.63 7.72 8.76
C ALA A 61 -1.69 9.25 8.61
N SER A 62 -2.88 9.83 8.49
CA SER A 62 -3.07 11.28 8.38
C SER A 62 -2.68 12.04 9.64
N PHE A 63 -2.91 11.45 10.83
CA PHE A 63 -2.47 12.04 12.10
C PHE A 63 -0.93 12.02 12.18
N TYR A 64 -0.31 10.87 11.90
CA TYR A 64 1.15 10.77 11.88
C TYR A 64 1.78 11.72 10.86
N TYR A 65 1.22 11.81 9.65
CA TYR A 65 1.67 12.71 8.59
C TYR A 65 1.76 14.17 9.04
N LEU A 66 0.79 14.61 9.86
CA LEU A 66 0.72 15.98 10.33
C LEU A 66 1.49 16.25 11.63
N THR A 67 1.77 15.22 12.44
CA THR A 67 2.31 15.41 13.80
C THR A 67 3.64 14.73 14.06
N GLY A 68 3.94 13.64 13.37
CA GLY A 68 5.07 12.75 13.67
C GLY A 68 4.91 11.97 14.98
N PHE A 69 3.77 12.08 15.67
CA PHE A 69 3.54 11.50 16.99
C PHE A 69 2.91 10.11 16.88
N ARG A 70 3.46 9.14 17.60
CA ARG A 70 3.13 7.71 17.46
C ARG A 70 2.39 7.10 18.64
N GLU A 71 2.08 7.87 19.70
CA GLU A 71 1.35 7.32 20.85
C GLU A 71 -0.17 7.37 20.61
N PRO A 72 -0.93 6.42 21.20
CA PRO A 72 -2.38 6.34 21.04
C PRO A 72 -3.15 7.45 21.75
N ASP A 73 -4.44 7.58 21.42
CA ASP A 73 -5.40 8.50 22.02
C ASP A 73 -4.95 9.96 22.02
N ALA A 74 -4.22 10.34 21.00
CA ALA A 74 -3.77 11.70 20.79
C ALA A 74 -4.68 12.45 19.80
N ALA A 75 -4.82 13.76 19.99
CA ALA A 75 -5.50 14.63 19.04
C ALA A 75 -4.72 15.94 18.88
N LEU A 76 -4.75 16.51 17.68
CA LEU A 76 -4.25 17.84 17.38
C LEU A 76 -5.45 18.77 17.18
N VAL A 77 -5.46 19.90 17.88
CA VAL A 77 -6.43 20.98 17.65
C VAL A 77 -5.68 22.23 17.25
N MET A 78 -6.00 22.76 16.07
CA MET A 78 -5.48 24.01 15.56
C MET A 78 -6.62 25.02 15.40
N VAL A 79 -6.36 26.27 15.78
CA VAL A 79 -7.33 27.38 15.59
C VAL A 79 -6.74 28.36 14.62
N LYS A 80 -7.49 28.66 13.57
CA LYS A 80 -7.16 29.62 12.52
C LYS A 80 -8.09 30.81 12.60
N LYS A 81 -7.54 32.01 12.51
CA LYS A 81 -8.30 33.26 12.49
C LYS A 81 -7.61 34.29 11.61
N GLY A 82 -8.38 34.94 10.74
CA GLY A 82 -7.85 35.93 9.79
C GLY A 82 -6.77 35.33 8.86
N GLY A 83 -6.89 34.05 8.50
CA GLY A 83 -5.92 33.37 7.65
C GLY A 83 -4.63 32.90 8.37
N GLN A 84 -4.51 33.05 9.69
CA GLN A 84 -3.33 32.66 10.44
C GLN A 84 -3.65 31.66 11.54
N ILE A 85 -2.76 30.68 11.75
CA ILE A 85 -2.84 29.76 12.91
C ILE A 85 -2.50 30.56 14.16
N ILE A 86 -3.48 30.71 15.06
CA ILE A 86 -3.30 31.40 16.33
C ILE A 86 -3.00 30.45 17.48
N SER A 87 -3.30 29.15 17.32
CA SER A 87 -2.89 28.12 18.28
C SER A 87 -2.80 26.73 17.63
N SER A 88 -1.85 25.93 18.12
CA SER A 88 -1.72 24.49 17.81
C SER A 88 -1.45 23.76 19.11
N THR A 89 -2.34 22.83 19.48
CA THR A 89 -2.29 22.13 20.76
C THR A 89 -2.46 20.63 20.54
N MET A 90 -1.54 19.85 21.08
CA MET A 90 -1.65 18.39 21.15
C MET A 90 -2.35 17.99 22.45
N PHE A 91 -3.38 17.18 22.34
CA PHE A 91 -4.05 16.53 23.46
C PHE A 91 -3.53 15.11 23.56
N VAL A 92 -2.85 14.75 24.64
CA VAL A 92 -2.16 13.47 24.81
C VAL A 92 -2.41 12.89 26.19
N ARG A 93 -2.21 11.61 26.33
CA ARG A 93 -2.25 10.97 27.65
C ARG A 93 -1.11 11.52 28.53
N PRO A 94 -1.38 11.91 29.79
CA PRO A 94 -0.32 12.25 30.72
C PRO A 94 0.50 11.02 31.06
N ARG A 95 1.73 11.21 31.50
CA ARG A 95 2.54 10.12 32.03
C ARG A 95 1.86 9.48 33.24
N MET A 96 1.86 8.15 33.27
CA MET A 96 1.33 7.34 34.34
C MET A 96 2.30 6.22 34.68
N PRO A 97 3.28 6.39 35.57
CA PRO A 97 4.31 5.40 35.85
C PRO A 97 3.77 4.00 36.15
N SER A 98 2.62 3.90 36.83
CA SER A 98 1.95 2.62 37.12
C SER A 98 1.41 1.89 35.86
N ARG A 99 1.12 2.62 34.78
CA ARG A 99 0.71 2.05 33.48
C ARG A 99 1.91 1.84 32.57
N GLU A 100 2.93 2.68 32.67
CA GLU A 100 4.14 2.62 31.84
C GLU A 100 4.95 1.33 32.07
N VAL A 101 4.75 0.65 33.19
CA VAL A 101 5.32 -0.71 33.40
C VAL A 101 4.75 -1.75 32.43
N TRP A 102 3.58 -1.51 31.87
CA TRP A 102 2.92 -2.39 30.90
C TRP A 102 3.16 -1.99 29.45
N THR A 103 3.14 -0.68 29.17
CA THR A 103 3.12 -0.17 27.79
C THR A 103 4.39 0.58 27.40
N GLY A 104 5.36 0.70 28.29
CA GLY A 104 6.58 1.48 28.09
C GLY A 104 6.39 2.98 28.43
N THR A 105 7.52 3.69 28.50
CA THR A 105 7.54 5.13 28.83
C THR A 105 6.90 5.95 27.71
N ARG A 106 6.05 6.91 28.07
CA ARG A 106 5.39 7.83 27.14
C ARG A 106 5.99 9.24 27.24
N ALA A 107 5.85 10.03 26.19
CA ALA A 107 6.30 11.43 26.17
C ALA A 107 5.54 12.27 27.22
N GLY A 108 4.25 11.97 27.39
CA GLY A 108 3.39 12.75 28.27
C GLY A 108 3.21 14.20 27.81
N ILE A 109 2.62 15.04 28.65
CA ILE A 109 2.34 16.43 28.32
C ILE A 109 3.65 17.23 28.18
N GLU A 110 4.62 16.94 29.02
CA GLU A 110 5.90 17.63 29.12
C GLU A 110 6.80 17.35 27.91
N GLY A 111 6.80 16.12 27.40
CA GLY A 111 7.63 15.72 26.26
C GLY A 111 7.10 16.14 24.89
N ILE A 112 5.85 16.60 24.80
CA ILE A 112 5.22 16.96 23.52
C ILE A 112 5.92 18.12 22.81
N GLN A 113 6.39 19.11 23.55
CA GLN A 113 7.10 20.26 22.97
C GLN A 113 8.37 19.81 22.24
N GLU A 114 9.12 18.89 22.82
CA GLU A 114 10.31 18.31 22.19
C GLU A 114 9.96 17.41 21.01
N ALA A 115 8.97 16.53 21.19
CA ALA A 115 8.59 15.56 20.17
C ALA A 115 7.94 16.18 18.91
N THR A 116 7.18 17.27 19.07
CA THR A 116 6.33 17.80 17.98
C THR A 116 6.49 19.29 17.70
N GLY A 117 7.18 20.03 18.58
CA GLY A 117 7.23 21.50 18.56
C GLY A 117 5.95 22.20 19.02
N MET A 118 4.95 21.46 19.51
CA MET A 118 3.63 21.99 19.90
C MET A 118 3.39 21.92 21.41
N LYS A 119 2.44 22.72 21.92
CA LYS A 119 2.04 22.66 23.34
C LYS A 119 1.23 21.39 23.59
N GLY A 120 1.52 20.71 24.74
CA GLY A 120 0.77 19.56 25.23
C GLY A 120 -0.34 19.95 26.20
N ARG A 121 -1.46 19.22 26.16
CA ARG A 121 -2.53 19.23 27.17
C ARG A 121 -3.01 17.80 27.43
N PRO A 122 -3.58 17.50 28.61
CA PRO A 122 -4.16 16.19 28.88
C PRO A 122 -5.26 15.82 27.88
N ALA A 123 -5.29 14.58 27.38
CA ALA A 123 -6.33 14.06 26.48
C ALA A 123 -7.74 14.26 27.04
N SER A 124 -7.93 14.15 28.36
CA SER A 124 -9.20 14.41 29.03
C SER A 124 -9.72 15.84 28.85
N GLN A 125 -8.87 16.77 28.47
CA GLN A 125 -9.23 18.16 28.19
C GLN A 125 -9.65 18.42 26.74
N LEU A 126 -9.62 17.41 25.88
CA LEU A 126 -10.02 17.55 24.46
C LEU A 126 -11.48 18.02 24.38
N TRP A 127 -12.42 17.31 25.01
CA TRP A 127 -13.83 17.71 24.98
C TRP A 127 -14.08 19.10 25.56
N PRO A 128 -13.60 19.47 26.77
CA PRO A 128 -13.73 20.84 27.30
C PRO A 128 -13.17 21.90 26.33
N ALA A 129 -12.08 21.62 25.62
CA ALA A 129 -11.53 22.56 24.64
C ALA A 129 -12.46 22.73 23.43
N LEU A 130 -12.96 21.61 22.87
CA LEU A 130 -13.90 21.62 21.74
C LEU A 130 -15.22 22.31 22.12
N ASP A 131 -15.73 22.07 23.32
CA ASP A 131 -16.92 22.75 23.87
C ASP A 131 -16.72 24.28 23.97
N SER A 132 -15.56 24.71 24.47
CA SER A 132 -15.22 26.14 24.53
C SER A 132 -15.11 26.75 23.12
N LEU A 133 -14.49 26.05 22.16
CA LEU A 133 -14.34 26.50 20.78
C LEU A 133 -15.70 26.51 20.05
N GLY A 134 -16.57 25.53 20.29
CA GLY A 134 -17.91 25.48 19.72
C GLY A 134 -18.76 26.73 20.04
N LYS A 135 -18.60 27.31 21.24
CA LYS A 135 -19.26 28.55 21.64
C LYS A 135 -18.82 29.79 20.82
N THR A 136 -17.68 29.71 20.14
CA THR A 136 -17.18 30.81 19.31
C THR A 136 -17.89 30.92 17.95
N GLY A 137 -18.61 29.89 17.53
CA GLY A 137 -19.26 29.82 16.22
C GLY A 137 -18.31 29.58 15.05
N LEU A 138 -17.01 29.35 15.28
CA LEU A 138 -16.05 29.01 14.23
C LEU A 138 -16.38 27.65 13.61
N PRO A 139 -16.31 27.48 12.27
CA PRO A 139 -16.51 26.18 11.63
C PRO A 139 -15.45 25.18 12.07
N PHE A 140 -15.85 23.91 12.20
CA PHE A 140 -14.93 22.82 12.53
C PHE A 140 -14.65 21.96 11.31
N ASN A 141 -13.35 21.65 11.10
CA ASN A 141 -12.85 20.73 10.11
C ASN A 141 -12.24 19.53 10.83
N PHE A 142 -12.66 18.32 10.47
CA PHE A 142 -12.22 17.08 11.09
C PHE A 142 -11.38 16.25 10.14
N VAL A 143 -10.30 15.68 10.67
CA VAL A 143 -9.50 14.61 10.06
C VAL A 143 -9.48 13.44 11.04
N GLY A 144 -9.87 12.26 10.59
CA GLY A 144 -9.93 11.05 11.40
C GLY A 144 -10.66 9.92 10.70
N GLU A 145 -10.94 8.85 11.43
CA GLU A 145 -11.71 7.69 10.95
C GLU A 145 -13.22 8.01 10.92
N ILE A 146 -13.61 8.85 9.96
CA ILE A 146 -14.96 9.38 9.81
C ILE A 146 -15.42 9.12 8.39
N GLY A 147 -16.49 8.30 8.24
CA GLY A 147 -17.05 7.95 6.94
C GLY A 147 -16.14 7.11 6.05
N VAL A 148 -15.06 6.58 6.62
CA VAL A 148 -14.20 5.63 5.93
C VAL A 148 -14.96 4.32 5.83
N ARG A 149 -15.32 3.92 4.61
CA ARG A 149 -15.80 2.58 4.30
C ARG A 149 -14.63 1.83 3.72
N ASP A 150 -14.42 0.61 4.21
CA ASP A 150 -13.54 -0.33 3.53
C ASP A 150 -14.19 -0.61 2.17
N ASP A 151 -13.49 -0.36 1.07
CA ASP A 151 -14.01 -0.55 -0.28
C ASP A 151 -14.41 -2.02 -0.55
N ASP A 152 -13.88 -2.94 0.27
CA ASP A 152 -14.18 -4.37 0.24
C ASP A 152 -15.27 -4.80 1.27
N ALA A 153 -15.82 -3.87 2.06
CA ALA A 153 -16.87 -4.21 3.03
C ALA A 153 -18.18 -4.53 2.31
N ASP A 154 -18.67 -5.75 2.50
CA ASP A 154 -20.00 -6.17 2.07
C ASP A 154 -21.05 -5.19 2.64
N GLU A 155 -21.92 -4.63 1.78
CA GLU A 155 -23.00 -3.71 2.16
C GLU A 155 -23.88 -4.28 3.29
N SER A 156 -23.90 -5.60 3.49
CA SER A 156 -24.60 -6.28 4.59
C SER A 156 -23.97 -5.98 5.97
N GLN A 157 -22.71 -5.55 6.04
CA GLN A 157 -22.02 -5.17 7.28
C GLN A 157 -22.14 -3.68 7.61
N ALA A 158 -22.85 -2.89 6.83
CA ALA A 158 -23.04 -1.44 7.02
C ALA A 158 -23.75 -1.04 8.33
N SER A 159 -24.08 -1.97 9.20
CA SER A 159 -24.64 -1.74 10.55
C SER A 159 -23.57 -1.70 11.65
N GLY A 160 -22.29 -1.53 11.28
CA GLY A 160 -21.17 -1.45 12.23
C GLY A 160 -21.32 -0.31 13.23
N SER A 161 -20.79 -0.51 14.43
CA SER A 161 -20.70 0.53 15.47
C SER A 161 -19.87 1.69 14.95
N LYS A 162 -20.34 2.92 15.17
CA LYS A 162 -19.60 4.15 14.81
C LYS A 162 -18.21 4.16 15.42
N SER A 163 -17.22 4.62 14.66
CA SER A 163 -15.87 4.85 15.18
C SER A 163 -15.89 5.85 16.35
N PHE A 164 -14.86 5.89 17.16
CA PHE A 164 -14.71 6.91 18.21
C PHE A 164 -14.71 8.31 17.62
N ASP A 165 -14.11 8.49 16.46
CA ASP A 165 -14.03 9.78 15.77
C ASP A 165 -15.41 10.23 15.29
N GLU A 166 -16.22 9.34 14.74
CA GLU A 166 -17.62 9.62 14.38
C GLU A 166 -18.46 9.96 15.60
N GLN A 167 -18.26 9.25 16.70
CA GLN A 167 -18.97 9.56 17.96
C GLN A 167 -18.61 10.95 18.48
N LEU A 168 -17.32 11.36 18.39
CA LEU A 168 -16.89 12.70 18.79
C LEU A 168 -17.50 13.77 17.88
N LEU A 169 -17.48 13.58 16.55
CA LEU A 169 -18.09 14.48 15.57
C LEU A 169 -19.59 14.65 15.85
N GLU A 170 -20.30 13.57 16.10
CA GLU A 170 -21.72 13.63 16.44
C GLU A 170 -22.00 14.30 17.78
N ARG A 171 -21.11 14.11 18.76
CA ARG A 171 -21.20 14.82 20.04
C ARG A 171 -21.12 16.33 19.82
N VAL A 172 -20.18 16.81 18.98
CA VAL A 172 -20.09 18.23 18.61
C VAL A 172 -21.37 18.67 17.90
N ARG A 173 -21.85 17.92 16.91
CA ARG A 173 -23.08 18.24 16.16
C ARG A 173 -24.32 18.38 17.07
N ARG A 174 -24.45 17.50 18.05
CA ARG A 174 -25.59 17.56 19.01
C ARG A 174 -25.54 18.77 19.93
N HIS A 175 -24.34 19.18 20.38
CA HIS A 175 -24.18 20.34 21.27
C HIS A 175 -24.24 21.67 20.53
N TYR A 176 -23.84 21.67 19.26
CA TYR A 176 -23.73 22.85 18.40
C TYR A 176 -24.37 22.62 17.03
N PRO A 177 -25.71 22.46 16.95
CA PRO A 177 -26.39 22.08 15.71
C PRO A 177 -26.28 23.11 14.58
N ALA A 178 -26.04 24.40 14.93
CA ALA A 178 -25.81 25.47 13.94
C ALA A 178 -24.37 25.58 13.45
N LEU A 179 -23.44 24.81 14.04
CA LEU A 179 -22.03 24.85 13.67
C LEU A 179 -21.78 24.11 12.36
N LYS A 180 -21.03 24.73 11.46
CA LYS A 180 -20.60 24.06 10.22
C LYS A 180 -19.50 23.03 10.58
N LEU A 181 -19.77 21.75 10.34
CA LEU A 181 -18.82 20.64 10.52
C LEU A 181 -18.48 20.06 9.14
N THR A 182 -17.21 19.92 8.85
CA THR A 182 -16.70 19.39 7.57
C THR A 182 -15.64 18.33 7.86
N VAL A 183 -15.72 17.16 7.23
CA VAL A 183 -14.63 16.18 7.19
C VAL A 183 -13.70 16.57 6.03
N VAL A 184 -12.40 16.66 6.30
CA VAL A 184 -11.40 17.17 5.34
C VAL A 184 -10.25 16.17 5.13
N ASN A 185 -10.54 14.87 5.23
CA ASN A 185 -9.58 13.79 4.99
C ASN A 185 -8.92 13.96 3.62
N ASP A 186 -9.70 14.19 2.56
CA ASP A 186 -9.22 14.40 1.18
C ASP A 186 -8.15 15.47 1.07
N GLN A 187 -8.21 16.53 1.90
CA GLN A 187 -7.22 17.61 1.87
C GLN A 187 -5.85 17.14 2.37
N VAL A 188 -5.82 16.24 3.36
CA VAL A 188 -4.60 15.64 3.87
C VAL A 188 -4.08 14.57 2.92
N GLU A 189 -4.96 13.75 2.38
CA GLU A 189 -4.65 12.71 1.41
C GLU A 189 -4.00 13.29 0.15
N GLN A 190 -4.54 14.38 -0.37
CA GLN A 190 -3.92 15.09 -1.49
C GLN A 190 -2.51 15.62 -1.17
N LEU A 191 -2.22 15.99 0.08
CA LEU A 191 -0.85 16.35 0.49
C LEU A 191 0.04 15.11 0.55
N ARG A 192 -0.46 14.00 1.10
CA ARG A 192 0.23 12.71 1.17
C ARG A 192 0.56 12.16 -0.21
N GLY A 193 -0.26 12.46 -1.21
CA GLY A 193 -0.03 12.07 -2.60
C GLY A 193 1.30 12.57 -3.19
N THR A 194 1.91 13.62 -2.61
CA THR A 194 3.25 14.10 -3.01
C THR A 194 4.25 13.76 -1.92
N LYS A 195 5.08 12.77 -2.17
CA LYS A 195 6.11 12.33 -1.21
C LYS A 195 7.31 13.26 -1.23
N SER A 196 7.71 13.72 -0.04
CA SER A 196 8.93 14.48 0.17
C SER A 196 10.18 13.59 0.01
N ALA A 197 11.36 14.20 -0.11
CA ALA A 197 12.61 13.44 -0.21
C ALA A 197 12.88 12.53 1.01
N PRO A 198 12.63 12.96 2.27
CA PRO A 198 12.70 12.07 3.44
C PRO A 198 11.69 10.91 3.37
N GLU A 199 10.44 11.15 2.95
CA GLU A 199 9.45 10.07 2.77
C GLU A 199 9.91 9.05 1.73
N LEU A 200 10.41 9.52 0.58
CA LEU A 200 10.95 8.65 -0.46
C LEU A 200 12.13 7.81 0.04
N ALA A 201 12.98 8.36 0.92
CA ALA A 201 14.08 7.61 1.51
C ALA A 201 13.58 6.47 2.43
N LEU A 202 12.49 6.69 3.19
CA LEU A 202 11.87 5.66 4.04
C LEU A 202 11.18 4.58 3.21
N ILE A 203 10.45 4.97 2.16
CA ILE A 203 9.83 4.03 1.21
C ILE A 203 10.93 3.17 0.54
N ARG A 204 12.01 3.78 0.08
CA ARG A 204 13.14 3.04 -0.51
C ARG A 204 13.72 2.03 0.47
N GLN A 205 13.84 2.37 1.76
CA GLN A 205 14.30 1.44 2.78
C GLN A 205 13.34 0.26 2.95
N ALA A 206 12.03 0.51 2.95
CA ALA A 206 11.02 -0.56 2.98
C ALA A 206 11.11 -1.46 1.75
N VAL A 207 11.28 -0.88 0.55
CA VAL A 207 11.49 -1.61 -0.71
C VAL A 207 12.76 -2.44 -0.67
N ASP A 208 13.91 -1.90 -0.20
CA ASP A 208 15.18 -2.62 -0.11
C ASP A 208 15.05 -3.87 0.79
N ILE A 209 14.34 -3.75 1.92
CA ILE A 209 14.05 -4.88 2.83
C ILE A 209 13.16 -5.91 2.14
N THR A 210 12.14 -5.47 1.41
CA THR A 210 11.21 -6.36 0.68
C THR A 210 11.91 -7.10 -0.45
N VAL A 211 12.76 -6.41 -1.21
CA VAL A 211 13.61 -7.03 -2.25
C VAL A 211 14.49 -8.13 -1.67
N LEU A 212 15.11 -7.89 -0.51
CA LEU A 212 15.92 -8.89 0.17
C LEU A 212 15.09 -10.11 0.55
N ALA A 213 13.91 -9.92 1.13
CA ALA A 213 13.03 -11.01 1.54
C ALA A 213 12.55 -11.85 0.35
N HIS A 214 12.16 -11.20 -0.75
CA HIS A 214 11.82 -11.91 -1.99
C HIS A 214 12.95 -12.77 -2.52
N ARG A 215 14.17 -12.22 -2.56
CA ARG A 215 15.32 -12.96 -3.06
C ARG A 215 15.64 -14.17 -2.21
N GLU A 216 15.58 -14.05 -0.89
CA GLU A 216 15.75 -15.19 0.04
C GLU A 216 14.62 -16.22 -0.13
N ALA A 217 13.37 -15.78 -0.24
CA ALA A 217 12.24 -16.64 -0.48
C ALA A 217 12.37 -17.44 -1.79
N MET A 218 12.75 -16.79 -2.90
CA MET A 218 12.97 -17.45 -4.19
C MET A 218 14.06 -18.54 -4.12
N ILE A 219 15.14 -18.30 -3.39
CA ILE A 219 16.21 -19.29 -3.21
C ILE A 219 15.70 -20.48 -2.38
N ALA A 220 14.84 -20.20 -1.40
CA ALA A 220 14.36 -21.19 -0.43
C ALA A 220 13.21 -22.08 -0.93
N VAL A 221 12.44 -21.65 -1.94
CA VAL A 221 11.21 -22.34 -2.41
C VAL A 221 11.37 -23.86 -2.58
N LYS A 222 12.50 -24.32 -3.11
CA LYS A 222 12.71 -25.76 -3.37
C LYS A 222 12.97 -26.57 -2.09
N GLU A 223 13.46 -25.94 -1.03
CA GLU A 223 13.76 -26.56 0.27
C GLU A 223 12.58 -26.47 1.22
N LEU A 224 11.80 -25.38 1.14
CA LEU A 224 10.57 -25.19 1.89
C LEU A 224 9.41 -25.84 1.13
N ARG A 225 8.43 -26.40 1.87
CA ARG A 225 7.42 -27.28 1.26
C ARG A 225 5.98 -26.75 1.39
N ASN A 226 5.81 -25.63 2.04
CA ASN A 226 4.48 -25.08 2.31
C ASN A 226 4.51 -23.55 2.39
N GLU A 227 3.33 -22.95 2.31
CA GLU A 227 3.12 -21.50 2.29
C GLU A 227 3.59 -20.85 3.60
N PHE A 228 3.27 -21.45 4.76
CA PHE A 228 3.62 -20.88 6.06
C PHE A 228 5.13 -20.90 6.38
N GLU A 229 5.90 -21.88 5.90
CA GLU A 229 7.36 -21.85 6.04
C GLU A 229 7.96 -20.70 5.23
N LEU A 230 7.42 -20.45 4.03
CA LEU A 230 7.87 -19.36 3.18
C LEU A 230 7.46 -18.01 3.76
N GLN A 231 6.23 -17.87 4.27
CA GLN A 231 5.76 -16.70 5.02
C GLN A 231 6.68 -16.41 6.21
N ALA A 232 6.99 -17.43 7.01
CA ALA A 232 7.84 -17.27 8.20
C ALA A 232 9.25 -16.77 7.84
N LEU A 233 9.85 -17.25 6.73
CA LEU A 233 11.14 -16.77 6.24
C LEU A 233 11.07 -15.31 5.79
N ILE A 234 10.02 -14.94 5.07
CA ILE A 234 9.78 -13.57 4.58
C ILE A 234 9.68 -12.61 5.77
N GLU A 235 8.81 -12.88 6.73
CA GLU A 235 8.57 -12.01 7.89
C GLU A 235 9.76 -11.97 8.84
N TYR A 236 10.47 -13.09 9.01
CA TYR A 236 11.75 -13.09 9.71
C TYR A 236 12.75 -12.15 9.05
N THR A 237 12.84 -12.18 7.71
CA THR A 237 13.76 -11.32 6.97
C THR A 237 13.38 -9.85 7.11
N PHE A 238 12.09 -9.52 7.09
CA PHE A 238 11.59 -8.17 7.39
C PHE A 238 12.08 -7.69 8.75
N ARG A 239 11.74 -8.42 9.81
CA ARG A 239 12.07 -8.03 11.19
C ARG A 239 13.57 -7.98 11.45
N ARG A 240 14.31 -8.91 10.91
CA ARG A 240 15.77 -8.95 11.05
C ARG A 240 16.47 -7.75 10.43
N ASN A 241 15.88 -7.15 9.40
CA ASN A 241 16.43 -5.99 8.72
C ASN A 241 15.80 -4.65 9.14
N GLY A 242 15.04 -4.65 10.24
CA GLY A 242 14.57 -3.42 10.90
C GLY A 242 13.19 -2.94 10.46
N ALA A 243 12.43 -3.75 9.69
CA ALA A 243 11.03 -3.43 9.42
C ALA A 243 10.21 -3.42 10.72
N ASP A 244 9.25 -2.52 10.83
CA ASP A 244 8.32 -2.43 11.95
C ASP A 244 7.41 -3.68 11.98
N ARG A 245 6.91 -4.05 10.80
CA ARG A 245 5.95 -5.15 10.54
C ARG A 245 5.88 -5.43 9.04
N PRO A 246 5.14 -6.45 8.58
CA PRO A 246 4.58 -6.47 7.24
C PRO A 246 3.67 -5.24 7.02
N SER A 247 3.67 -4.65 5.84
CA SER A 247 2.82 -3.49 5.49
C SER A 247 1.34 -3.90 5.34
N PHE A 248 1.13 -5.15 4.96
CA PHE A 248 -0.16 -5.85 4.90
C PHE A 248 0.06 -7.32 5.26
N SER A 249 -1.00 -8.11 5.38
CA SER A 249 -0.87 -9.56 5.61
C SER A 249 -0.10 -10.20 4.47
N THR A 250 1.01 -10.86 4.78
CA THR A 250 1.85 -11.55 3.80
C THR A 250 1.02 -12.54 2.99
N ILE A 251 1.15 -12.53 1.67
CA ILE A 251 0.44 -13.41 0.75
C ILE A 251 1.43 -14.38 0.12
N VAL A 252 1.23 -15.68 0.39
CA VAL A 252 1.98 -16.77 -0.24
C VAL A 252 0.98 -17.78 -0.80
N GLY A 253 0.45 -17.51 -1.99
CA GLY A 253 -0.56 -18.36 -2.62
C GLY A 253 0.04 -19.35 -3.62
N SER A 254 -0.08 -20.66 -3.39
CA SER A 254 0.43 -21.71 -4.26
C SER A 254 -0.67 -22.45 -5.03
N GLY A 255 -0.43 -22.82 -6.28
CA GLY A 255 -1.38 -23.55 -7.12
C GLY A 255 -2.75 -22.87 -7.18
N PRO A 256 -3.85 -23.50 -6.72
CA PRO A 256 -5.17 -22.87 -6.69
C PRO A 256 -5.21 -21.55 -5.92
N ASN A 257 -4.47 -21.45 -4.80
CA ASN A 257 -4.40 -20.26 -3.96
C ASN A 257 -3.75 -19.07 -4.67
N SER A 258 -2.87 -19.34 -5.66
CA SER A 258 -2.28 -18.29 -6.50
C SER A 258 -3.30 -17.48 -7.29
N THR A 259 -4.52 -17.98 -7.39
CA THR A 259 -5.63 -17.33 -8.13
C THR A 259 -6.57 -16.53 -7.22
N THR A 260 -6.30 -16.47 -5.90
CA THR A 260 -7.01 -15.64 -4.92
C THR A 260 -6.20 -14.37 -4.68
N LEU A 261 -6.81 -13.19 -4.87
CA LEU A 261 -6.07 -11.92 -4.91
C LEU A 261 -5.39 -11.57 -3.58
N HIS A 262 -6.13 -11.64 -2.46
CA HIS A 262 -5.65 -11.35 -1.10
C HIS A 262 -5.65 -12.62 -0.24
N TYR A 263 -4.99 -13.68 -0.74
CA TYR A 263 -4.87 -14.94 -0.01
C TYR A 263 -3.83 -14.79 1.12
N ASN A 264 -4.27 -14.87 2.36
CA ASN A 264 -3.44 -14.65 3.55
C ASN A 264 -3.59 -15.75 4.64
N VAL A 265 -4.10 -16.91 4.25
CA VAL A 265 -4.20 -18.08 5.15
C VAL A 265 -2.87 -18.83 5.20
N ASP A 266 -2.17 -18.92 4.06
CA ASP A 266 -0.82 -19.43 3.89
C ASP A 266 -0.62 -20.81 4.53
N ASP A 267 -1.53 -21.78 4.26
CA ASP A 267 -1.53 -23.09 4.96
C ASP A 267 -1.35 -24.31 4.03
N ARG A 268 -1.24 -24.10 2.71
CA ARG A 268 -1.16 -25.19 1.73
C ARG A 268 0.28 -25.71 1.54
N TRP A 269 0.40 -27.04 1.32
CA TRP A 269 1.63 -27.67 0.87
C TRP A 269 1.80 -27.48 -0.65
N PHE A 270 3.02 -27.16 -1.09
CA PHE A 270 3.32 -26.98 -2.51
C PHE A 270 3.26 -28.29 -3.27
N ASP A 271 2.63 -28.27 -4.46
CA ASP A 271 2.86 -29.26 -5.51
C ASP A 271 4.02 -28.81 -6.41
N ILE A 272 4.79 -29.76 -6.92
CA ILE A 272 5.93 -29.45 -7.80
C ILE A 272 5.56 -28.64 -9.05
N ASN A 273 4.31 -28.76 -9.49
CA ASN A 273 3.78 -28.06 -10.65
C ASN A 273 3.14 -26.70 -10.33
N ASP A 274 3.11 -26.29 -9.07
CA ASP A 274 2.48 -25.05 -8.67
C ASP A 274 3.24 -23.81 -9.14
N MET A 275 2.50 -22.74 -9.43
CA MET A 275 3.00 -21.38 -9.33
C MET A 275 2.76 -20.88 -7.91
N ILE A 276 3.69 -20.11 -7.39
CA ILE A 276 3.61 -19.50 -6.07
C ILE A 276 3.64 -17.98 -6.26
N VAL A 277 2.53 -17.33 -5.98
CA VAL A 277 2.45 -15.86 -5.87
C VAL A 277 2.94 -15.49 -4.48
N MET A 278 3.96 -14.67 -4.41
CA MET A 278 4.44 -14.02 -3.19
C MET A 278 4.17 -12.53 -3.36
N ASP A 279 3.16 -12.03 -2.65
CA ASP A 279 2.81 -10.62 -2.60
C ASP A 279 3.08 -10.12 -1.20
N ILE A 280 4.14 -9.33 -1.05
CA ILE A 280 4.73 -9.03 0.23
C ILE A 280 5.27 -7.61 0.30
N GLY A 281 5.16 -7.00 1.46
CA GLY A 281 5.68 -5.67 1.71
C GLY A 281 6.16 -5.49 3.14
N ALA A 282 7.32 -4.86 3.32
CA ALA A 282 7.81 -4.43 4.61
C ALA A 282 7.30 -3.02 4.94
N SER A 283 6.97 -2.76 6.20
CA SER A 283 6.76 -1.41 6.72
C SER A 283 8.02 -0.96 7.48
N TYR A 284 8.57 0.18 7.10
CA TYR A 284 9.76 0.74 7.74
C TYR A 284 9.48 2.17 8.23
N LYS A 285 9.56 2.38 9.54
CA LYS A 285 9.19 3.64 10.19
C LYS A 285 7.80 4.15 9.73
N GLY A 286 6.86 3.19 9.53
CA GLY A 286 5.48 3.45 9.11
C GLY A 286 5.27 3.57 7.60
N TYR A 287 6.31 3.60 6.77
CA TYR A 287 6.18 3.63 5.31
C TYR A 287 6.20 2.23 4.71
N ALA A 288 5.27 1.97 3.81
CA ALA A 288 5.05 0.69 3.17
C ALA A 288 5.91 0.48 1.92
N ALA A 289 6.23 -0.78 1.64
CA ALA A 289 6.55 -1.31 0.33
C ALA A 289 5.47 -2.31 -0.08
N ASP A 290 5.37 -2.57 -1.38
CA ASP A 290 4.46 -3.54 -1.97
C ASP A 290 5.07 -4.11 -3.25
N LEU A 291 5.42 -5.39 -3.22
CA LEU A 291 6.07 -6.07 -4.33
C LEU A 291 5.51 -7.48 -4.50
N THR A 292 5.17 -7.84 -5.72
CA THR A 292 4.80 -9.22 -6.04
C THR A 292 5.77 -9.87 -7.00
N ARG A 293 6.11 -11.11 -6.70
CA ARG A 293 6.73 -12.04 -7.65
C ARG A 293 6.02 -13.38 -7.63
N THR A 294 5.90 -13.96 -8.81
CA THR A 294 5.36 -15.31 -9.00
C THR A 294 6.46 -16.23 -9.51
N VAL A 295 6.66 -17.35 -8.84
CA VAL A 295 7.72 -18.31 -9.18
C VAL A 295 7.19 -19.74 -9.25
N PRO A 296 7.80 -20.64 -10.05
CA PRO A 296 7.42 -22.04 -10.07
C PRO A 296 8.00 -22.80 -8.87
N ALA A 297 7.21 -23.64 -8.20
CA ALA A 297 7.67 -24.48 -7.08
C ALA A 297 8.83 -25.41 -7.48
N SER A 298 8.88 -25.85 -8.74
CA SER A 298 9.96 -26.69 -9.29
C SER A 298 11.30 -25.95 -9.49
N GLY A 299 11.29 -24.61 -9.46
CA GLY A 299 12.42 -23.78 -9.88
C GLY A 299 12.56 -23.56 -11.39
N HIS A 300 11.63 -24.10 -12.19
CA HIS A 300 11.60 -23.98 -13.65
C HIS A 300 10.18 -23.79 -14.15
N PHE A 301 9.97 -22.77 -14.98
CA PHE A 301 8.66 -22.52 -15.57
C PHE A 301 8.32 -23.58 -16.61
N SER A 302 7.19 -24.26 -16.48
CA SER A 302 6.59 -25.09 -17.53
C SER A 302 6.14 -24.24 -18.72
N THR A 303 5.75 -24.88 -19.83
CA THR A 303 5.25 -24.15 -21.01
C THR A 303 4.06 -23.26 -20.68
N SER A 304 3.03 -23.80 -20.02
CA SER A 304 1.83 -23.05 -19.65
C SER A 304 2.12 -21.90 -18.67
N GLN A 305 2.96 -22.15 -17.68
CA GLN A 305 3.39 -21.13 -16.72
C GLN A 305 4.16 -20.00 -17.41
N ARG A 306 5.08 -20.34 -18.32
CA ARG A 306 5.87 -19.37 -19.08
C ARG A 306 5.01 -18.51 -19.99
N GLU A 307 4.00 -19.07 -20.63
CA GLU A 307 3.08 -18.35 -21.51
C GLU A 307 2.29 -17.28 -20.73
N ILE A 308 1.71 -17.64 -19.58
CA ILE A 308 0.98 -16.69 -18.71
C ILE A 308 1.96 -15.65 -18.13
N TYR A 309 3.10 -16.07 -17.57
CA TYR A 309 4.09 -15.17 -16.98
C TYR A 309 4.60 -14.13 -17.98
N THR A 310 4.95 -14.57 -19.19
CA THR A 310 5.45 -13.69 -20.26
C THR A 310 4.40 -12.67 -20.67
N LEU A 311 3.11 -13.06 -20.67
CA LEU A 311 2.02 -12.14 -20.98
C LEU A 311 1.85 -11.07 -19.91
N VAL A 312 1.86 -11.45 -18.62
CA VAL A 312 1.80 -10.49 -17.50
C VAL A 312 3.00 -9.54 -17.53
N ARG A 313 4.21 -10.08 -17.77
CA ARG A 313 5.43 -9.26 -17.88
C ARG A 313 5.38 -8.28 -19.06
N ALA A 314 4.80 -8.70 -20.18
CA ALA A 314 4.58 -7.82 -21.33
C ALA A 314 3.57 -6.70 -21.04
N ALA A 315 2.53 -6.98 -20.25
CA ALA A 315 1.56 -6.00 -19.81
C ALA A 315 2.20 -4.96 -18.87
N GLN A 316 3.01 -5.42 -17.89
CA GLN A 316 3.78 -4.52 -17.02
C GLN A 316 4.70 -3.61 -17.84
N SER A 317 5.45 -4.16 -18.80
CA SER A 317 6.29 -3.36 -19.69
C SER A 317 5.51 -2.36 -20.54
N ALA A 318 4.28 -2.68 -20.93
CA ALA A 318 3.43 -1.77 -21.69
C ALA A 318 3.00 -0.57 -20.84
N ALA A 319 2.63 -0.80 -19.57
CA ALA A 319 2.33 0.27 -18.61
C ALA A 319 3.54 1.15 -18.34
N GLU A 320 4.71 0.54 -18.05
CA GLU A 320 5.97 1.26 -17.77
C GLU A 320 6.35 2.26 -18.88
N ARG A 321 6.15 1.86 -20.14
CA ARG A 321 6.45 2.76 -21.28
C ARG A 321 5.59 4.01 -21.34
N GLN A 322 4.46 4.04 -20.64
CA GLN A 322 3.58 5.19 -20.57
C GLN A 322 3.96 6.16 -19.46
N ILE A 323 4.87 5.80 -18.57
CA ILE A 323 5.31 6.66 -17.46
C ILE A 323 6.15 7.80 -18.01
N LYS A 324 5.51 8.95 -18.20
CA LYS A 324 6.14 10.20 -18.63
C LYS A 324 5.58 11.36 -17.81
N LEU A 325 6.43 12.27 -17.40
CA LEU A 325 5.98 13.48 -16.71
C LEU A 325 4.90 14.21 -17.52
N GLY A 326 3.80 14.54 -16.86
CA GLY A 326 2.66 15.22 -17.47
C GLY A 326 1.81 14.35 -18.38
N ALA A 327 2.05 13.03 -18.48
CA ALA A 327 1.16 12.15 -19.23
C ALA A 327 -0.07 11.76 -18.38
N PRO A 328 -1.22 11.49 -19.03
CA PRO A 328 -2.39 10.95 -18.32
C PRO A 328 -2.08 9.56 -17.74
N ALA A 329 -2.30 9.40 -16.41
CA ALA A 329 -1.99 8.16 -15.72
C ALA A 329 -2.77 6.94 -16.27
N ARG A 330 -4.03 7.15 -16.71
CA ARG A 330 -4.85 6.09 -17.31
C ARG A 330 -4.18 5.36 -18.49
N MET A 331 -3.23 6.00 -19.17
CA MET A 331 -2.51 5.37 -20.29
C MET A 331 -1.72 4.13 -19.85
N MET A 332 -1.30 4.05 -18.60
CA MET A 332 -0.67 2.86 -18.03
C MET A 332 -1.64 1.68 -18.05
N THR A 333 -2.85 1.90 -17.49
CA THR A 333 -3.93 0.90 -17.47
C THR A 333 -4.36 0.51 -18.88
N ASP A 334 -4.68 1.51 -19.73
CA ASP A 334 -5.15 1.26 -21.10
C ASP A 334 -4.13 0.40 -21.89
N SER A 335 -2.83 0.65 -21.71
CA SER A 335 -1.77 -0.09 -22.39
C SER A 335 -1.60 -1.51 -21.86
N ALA A 336 -1.67 -1.72 -20.55
CA ALA A 336 -1.60 -3.05 -19.94
C ALA A 336 -2.82 -3.89 -20.33
N ASP A 337 -4.03 -3.34 -20.23
CA ASP A 337 -5.29 -4.02 -20.57
C ASP A 337 -5.31 -4.45 -22.04
N ALA A 338 -4.83 -3.61 -22.95
CA ALA A 338 -4.73 -3.96 -24.37
C ALA A 338 -3.79 -5.15 -24.61
N VAL A 339 -2.66 -5.23 -23.90
CA VAL A 339 -1.72 -6.35 -23.98
C VAL A 339 -2.34 -7.61 -23.39
N LEU A 340 -2.97 -7.50 -22.20
CA LEU A 340 -3.64 -8.63 -21.55
C LEU A 340 -4.75 -9.20 -22.43
N ALA A 341 -5.66 -8.37 -22.93
CA ALA A 341 -6.76 -8.79 -23.80
C ALA A 341 -6.25 -9.47 -25.09
N SER A 342 -5.26 -8.88 -25.76
CA SER A 342 -4.67 -9.45 -26.96
C SER A 342 -3.96 -10.78 -26.69
N GLY A 343 -3.25 -10.89 -25.59
CA GLY A 343 -2.54 -12.10 -25.19
C GLY A 343 -3.51 -13.23 -24.78
N LEU A 344 -4.52 -12.94 -23.96
CA LEU A 344 -5.54 -13.90 -23.56
C LEU A 344 -6.31 -14.46 -24.76
N ALA A 345 -6.58 -13.63 -25.77
CA ALA A 345 -7.19 -14.08 -27.03
C ALA A 345 -6.26 -15.07 -27.81
N ARG A 346 -4.94 -14.81 -27.85
CA ARG A 346 -3.97 -15.74 -28.46
C ARG A 346 -3.90 -17.07 -27.71
N LEU A 347 -4.00 -17.05 -26.38
CA LEU A 347 -4.03 -18.24 -25.54
C LEU A 347 -5.40 -18.94 -25.57
N LYS A 348 -6.38 -18.38 -26.29
CA LYS A 348 -7.78 -18.87 -26.39
C LYS A 348 -8.48 -18.92 -25.03
N LEU A 349 -8.08 -18.11 -24.08
CA LEU A 349 -8.74 -17.89 -22.79
C LEU A 349 -9.93 -16.94 -22.94
N ILE A 350 -9.96 -16.12 -23.99
CA ILE A 350 -11.09 -15.29 -24.40
C ILE A 350 -11.30 -15.42 -25.92
N GLU A 351 -12.49 -15.04 -26.41
CA GLU A 351 -12.83 -15.20 -27.82
C GLU A 351 -12.11 -14.22 -28.75
N SER A 352 -11.93 -12.97 -28.30
CA SER A 352 -11.18 -11.91 -28.99
C SER A 352 -10.84 -10.79 -27.98
N PRO A 353 -9.93 -9.86 -28.31
CA PRO A 353 -9.56 -8.77 -27.41
C PRO A 353 -10.75 -7.89 -26.96
N ASN A 354 -11.75 -7.75 -27.80
CA ASN A 354 -12.94 -6.93 -27.55
C ASN A 354 -14.17 -7.76 -27.16
N ALA A 355 -14.04 -9.07 -26.95
CA ALA A 355 -15.15 -9.94 -26.61
C ALA A 355 -15.73 -9.60 -25.25
N THR A 356 -17.04 -9.74 -25.15
CA THR A 356 -17.80 -9.50 -23.90
C THR A 356 -18.54 -10.76 -23.47
N TYR A 357 -18.95 -10.77 -22.21
CA TYR A 357 -19.83 -11.77 -21.62
C TYR A 357 -20.96 -11.08 -20.82
N ASP A 358 -22.02 -11.79 -20.57
CA ASP A 358 -23.11 -11.30 -19.73
C ASP A 358 -22.67 -11.31 -18.26
N CYS A 359 -22.39 -10.15 -17.66
CA CYS A 359 -21.95 -10.05 -16.25
C CYS A 359 -23.09 -9.74 -15.27
N SER A 360 -24.35 -9.73 -15.73
CA SER A 360 -25.53 -9.68 -14.90
C SER A 360 -26.65 -10.52 -15.51
N THR A 361 -27.68 -10.84 -14.72
CA THR A 361 -28.91 -11.46 -15.18
C THR A 361 -29.98 -10.40 -15.45
N GLY A 362 -30.98 -10.71 -16.31
CA GLY A 362 -32.09 -9.82 -16.62
C GLY A 362 -32.49 -9.87 -18.08
N VAL A 363 -33.50 -9.06 -18.46
CA VAL A 363 -34.02 -9.01 -19.85
C VAL A 363 -32.92 -8.47 -20.79
N THR A 364 -32.12 -7.52 -20.32
CA THR A 364 -30.92 -7.00 -21.04
C THR A 364 -29.73 -7.10 -20.10
N PRO A 365 -28.95 -8.19 -20.16
CA PRO A 365 -27.77 -8.36 -19.31
C PRO A 365 -26.72 -7.28 -19.58
N ARG A 366 -26.06 -6.80 -18.52
CA ARG A 366 -24.91 -5.91 -18.67
C ARG A 366 -23.77 -6.69 -19.32
N GLN A 367 -23.03 -6.05 -20.25
CA GLN A 367 -21.90 -6.63 -20.94
C GLN A 367 -20.60 -6.18 -20.27
N CYS A 368 -19.75 -7.15 -19.94
CA CYS A 368 -18.41 -6.90 -19.40
C CYS A 368 -17.34 -7.50 -20.31
N PRO A 369 -16.15 -6.91 -20.41
CA PRO A 369 -15.06 -7.47 -21.21
C PRO A 369 -14.64 -8.84 -20.71
N GLN A 370 -14.49 -9.84 -21.61
CA GLN A 370 -14.11 -11.20 -21.23
C GLN A 370 -12.74 -11.27 -20.52
N PHE A 371 -11.79 -10.38 -20.85
CA PHE A 371 -10.47 -10.42 -20.19
C PHE A 371 -10.56 -10.18 -18.68
N ARG A 372 -11.60 -9.49 -18.18
CA ARG A 372 -11.86 -9.27 -16.76
C ARG A 372 -12.21 -10.54 -15.99
N LEU A 373 -12.54 -11.63 -16.67
CA LEU A 373 -12.67 -12.97 -16.04
C LEU A 373 -11.32 -13.47 -15.48
N PHE A 374 -10.20 -13.01 -16.05
CA PHE A 374 -8.86 -13.46 -15.74
C PHE A 374 -7.95 -12.37 -15.16
N SER A 375 -8.33 -11.09 -15.27
CA SER A 375 -7.61 -9.93 -14.72
C SER A 375 -8.62 -9.01 -14.05
N MET A 376 -8.86 -9.20 -12.75
CA MET A 376 -10.00 -8.66 -12.01
C MET A 376 -9.71 -7.37 -11.26
N HIS A 377 -8.46 -6.97 -11.11
CA HIS A 377 -8.05 -5.77 -10.36
C HIS A 377 -7.44 -4.69 -11.27
N GLY A 378 -7.21 -3.51 -10.70
CA GLY A 378 -6.44 -2.44 -11.34
C GLY A 378 -4.98 -2.81 -11.53
N ILE A 379 -4.23 -1.98 -12.24
CA ILE A 379 -2.80 -2.25 -12.48
C ILE A 379 -1.87 -1.51 -11.52
N GLY A 380 -2.39 -0.82 -10.52
CA GLY A 380 -1.55 -0.13 -9.56
C GLY A 380 -2.31 0.88 -8.69
N HIS A 381 -1.67 1.24 -7.60
CA HIS A 381 -2.12 2.20 -6.59
C HIS A 381 -0.94 2.99 -6.03
N GLY A 382 -1.22 4.08 -5.33
CA GLY A 382 -0.20 4.85 -4.61
C GLY A 382 0.31 4.07 -3.39
N ILE A 383 1.53 4.38 -2.94
CA ILE A 383 2.17 3.76 -1.78
C ILE A 383 2.81 4.83 -0.89
N GLY A 384 2.77 4.64 0.42
CA GLY A 384 3.30 5.60 1.39
C GLY A 384 3.15 5.16 2.84
N LEU A 385 2.47 5.95 3.66
CA LEU A 385 2.14 5.59 5.05
C LEU A 385 1.10 4.46 5.13
N GLU A 386 0.36 4.26 4.06
CA GLU A 386 -0.54 3.13 3.85
C GLU A 386 -0.08 2.37 2.61
N VAL A 387 -0.43 1.09 2.52
CA VAL A 387 -0.15 0.28 1.34
C VAL A 387 -0.92 0.79 0.13
N HIS A 388 -2.20 1.13 0.30
CA HIS A 388 -3.01 1.88 -0.67
C HIS A 388 -3.02 3.36 -0.26
N ASP A 389 -1.88 4.04 -0.45
CA ASP A 389 -1.72 5.45 -0.10
C ASP A 389 -2.19 6.34 -1.26
N PRO A 390 -2.72 7.54 -0.98
CA PRO A 390 -3.03 8.49 -2.04
C PRO A 390 -1.85 8.78 -2.97
N ASP A 391 -2.11 8.91 -4.25
CA ASP A 391 -1.14 9.35 -5.26
C ASP A 391 -1.64 10.59 -6.01
N GLN A 392 -0.71 11.38 -6.56
CA GLN A 392 -1.06 12.60 -7.29
C GLN A 392 -1.95 12.34 -8.49
N TYR A 393 -1.76 11.23 -9.21
CA TYR A 393 -2.59 10.94 -10.38
C TYR A 393 -4.05 10.62 -10.03
N THR A 394 -4.35 10.19 -8.80
CA THR A 394 -5.73 10.01 -8.32
C THR A 394 -6.50 11.35 -8.36
N TYR A 395 -5.82 12.47 -8.05
CA TYR A 395 -6.45 13.78 -7.97
C TYR A 395 -6.25 14.63 -9.24
N THR A 396 -5.14 14.45 -9.91
CA THR A 396 -4.76 15.28 -11.08
C THR A 396 -4.97 14.57 -12.41
N ALA A 397 -5.21 13.25 -12.40
CA ALA A 397 -5.22 12.33 -13.54
C ALA A 397 -3.90 12.33 -14.34
N MET A 398 -2.83 12.97 -13.83
CA MET A 398 -1.56 13.17 -14.52
C MET A 398 -0.40 12.65 -13.69
N ILE A 399 0.61 12.07 -14.34
CA ILE A 399 1.86 11.63 -13.71
C ILE A 399 2.72 12.85 -13.37
N GLN A 400 2.99 13.05 -12.07
CA GLN A 400 3.70 14.22 -11.56
C GLN A 400 4.86 13.84 -10.64
N PRO A 401 5.87 14.73 -10.46
CA PRO A 401 6.94 14.51 -9.48
C PRO A 401 6.39 14.36 -8.07
N GLY A 402 7.02 13.49 -7.27
CA GLY A 402 6.59 13.15 -5.92
C GLY A 402 5.58 11.99 -5.86
N SER A 403 5.03 11.52 -6.99
CA SER A 403 4.22 10.30 -7.05
C SER A 403 5.08 9.09 -6.72
N VAL A 404 4.53 8.16 -5.91
CA VAL A 404 5.09 6.83 -5.67
C VAL A 404 3.96 5.82 -5.76
N PHE A 405 4.09 4.83 -6.63
CA PHE A 405 3.00 3.89 -6.94
C PHE A 405 3.52 2.52 -7.39
N THR A 406 2.61 1.55 -7.44
CA THR A 406 2.82 0.20 -7.96
C THR A 406 2.48 0.09 -9.45
N ILE A 407 3.01 -0.92 -10.13
CA ILE A 407 2.49 -1.45 -11.39
C ILE A 407 2.49 -2.98 -11.26
N GLU A 408 1.29 -3.56 -11.29
CA GLU A 408 1.03 -4.92 -10.83
C GLU A 408 0.03 -5.71 -11.70
N PRO A 409 0.12 -5.74 -13.02
CA PRO A 409 -0.81 -6.54 -13.80
C PRO A 409 -0.79 -8.01 -13.36
N GLY A 410 -1.95 -8.68 -13.43
CA GLY A 410 -2.09 -10.08 -13.07
C GLY A 410 -3.05 -10.84 -13.99
N ILE A 411 -2.83 -12.16 -14.10
CA ILE A 411 -3.71 -13.12 -14.73
C ILE A 411 -3.94 -14.28 -13.77
N TYR A 412 -5.20 -14.66 -13.57
CA TYR A 412 -5.63 -15.68 -12.62
C TYR A 412 -6.60 -16.63 -13.29
N VAL A 413 -6.13 -17.84 -13.66
CA VAL A 413 -6.95 -18.85 -14.31
C VAL A 413 -7.56 -19.76 -13.24
N ARG A 414 -8.65 -19.28 -12.61
CA ARG A 414 -9.38 -20.03 -11.59
C ARG A 414 -10.04 -21.26 -12.19
N GLU A 415 -10.05 -22.36 -11.48
CA GLU A 415 -10.60 -23.63 -11.97
C GLU A 415 -12.07 -23.50 -12.37
N HIS A 416 -12.84 -22.73 -11.62
CA HIS A 416 -14.29 -22.58 -11.80
C HIS A 416 -14.72 -21.25 -12.44
N VAL A 417 -13.79 -20.50 -13.06
CA VAL A 417 -14.07 -19.17 -13.63
C VAL A 417 -15.25 -19.16 -14.64
N LEU A 418 -15.45 -20.26 -15.36
CA LEU A 418 -16.52 -20.36 -16.36
C LEU A 418 -17.88 -20.65 -15.70
N GLU A 419 -17.92 -21.27 -14.53
CA GLU A 419 -19.10 -21.56 -13.73
C GLU A 419 -19.58 -20.33 -12.95
N GLU A 420 -18.70 -19.37 -12.71
CA GLU A 420 -19.01 -18.12 -12.01
C GLU A 420 -19.77 -17.12 -12.89
N MET A 421 -19.72 -17.29 -14.22
CA MET A 421 -20.49 -16.45 -15.11
C MET A 421 -22.00 -16.65 -14.92
N PRO A 422 -22.84 -15.60 -14.97
CA PRO A 422 -24.28 -15.74 -14.96
C PRO A 422 -24.79 -16.76 -16.00
N ASN A 423 -25.75 -17.60 -15.62
CA ASN A 423 -26.24 -18.66 -16.48
C ASN A 423 -27.17 -18.13 -17.60
N THR A 424 -26.56 -17.57 -18.64
CA THR A 424 -27.28 -17.12 -19.85
C THR A 424 -26.96 -18.03 -21.05
N PRO A 425 -27.78 -18.05 -22.13
CA PRO A 425 -27.44 -18.79 -23.34
C PRO A 425 -26.06 -18.40 -23.90
N ARG A 426 -25.75 -17.11 -23.92
CA ARG A 426 -24.46 -16.58 -24.40
C ARG A 426 -23.28 -17.09 -23.58
N ASN A 427 -23.38 -17.04 -22.25
CA ASN A 427 -22.31 -17.49 -21.37
C ASN A 427 -22.07 -19.01 -21.44
N ARG A 428 -23.14 -19.81 -21.66
CA ARG A 428 -22.97 -21.25 -21.89
C ARG A 428 -22.17 -21.57 -23.17
N GLU A 429 -22.38 -20.80 -24.24
CA GLU A 429 -21.61 -20.93 -25.49
C GLU A 429 -20.14 -20.53 -25.26
N ILE A 430 -19.89 -19.42 -24.56
CA ILE A 430 -18.56 -18.97 -24.18
C ILE A 430 -17.87 -20.06 -23.36
N ALA A 431 -18.50 -20.56 -22.31
CA ALA A 431 -17.95 -21.59 -21.44
C ALA A 431 -17.56 -22.86 -22.22
N ALA A 432 -18.44 -23.34 -23.10
CA ALA A 432 -18.14 -24.52 -23.93
C ALA A 432 -16.91 -24.30 -24.82
N LYS A 433 -16.78 -23.11 -25.39
CA LYS A 433 -15.66 -22.76 -26.29
C LYS A 433 -14.34 -22.58 -25.57
N LEU A 434 -14.33 -21.96 -24.38
CA LEU A 434 -13.12 -21.63 -23.64
C LEU A 434 -12.64 -22.78 -22.72
N ARG A 435 -13.48 -23.74 -22.40
CA ARG A 435 -13.19 -24.86 -21.49
C ARG A 435 -11.86 -25.57 -21.75
N PRO A 436 -11.49 -25.94 -22.98
CA PRO A 436 -10.22 -26.62 -23.21
C PRO A 436 -9.01 -25.79 -22.75
N SER A 437 -9.02 -24.48 -23.03
CA SER A 437 -7.92 -23.59 -22.67
C SER A 437 -7.90 -23.31 -21.18
N VAL A 438 -9.06 -23.08 -20.55
CA VAL A 438 -9.17 -22.91 -19.08
C VAL A 438 -8.62 -24.16 -18.38
N ASN A 439 -8.99 -25.35 -18.80
CA ASN A 439 -8.47 -26.61 -18.23
C ASN A 439 -6.95 -26.75 -18.41
N PHE A 440 -6.37 -26.25 -19.51
CA PHE A 440 -4.92 -26.30 -19.75
C PHE A 440 -4.12 -25.36 -18.85
N TYR A 441 -4.66 -24.16 -18.55
CA TYR A 441 -4.01 -23.14 -17.73
C TYR A 441 -4.55 -23.08 -16.30
N ARG A 442 -5.48 -23.96 -15.90
CA ARG A 442 -6.13 -23.90 -14.59
C ARG A 442 -5.15 -23.83 -13.42
N ASN A 443 -5.53 -23.13 -12.38
CA ASN A 443 -4.77 -22.95 -11.14
C ASN A 443 -3.40 -22.28 -11.36
N ILE A 444 -3.25 -21.52 -12.45
CA ILE A 444 -2.11 -20.64 -12.67
C ILE A 444 -2.55 -19.20 -12.39
N GLY A 445 -2.08 -18.64 -11.27
CA GLY A 445 -2.14 -17.22 -10.96
C GLY A 445 -0.75 -16.61 -11.13
N VAL A 446 -0.67 -15.44 -11.75
CA VAL A 446 0.58 -14.68 -11.92
C VAL A 446 0.29 -13.20 -11.70
N ARG A 447 1.00 -12.59 -10.75
CA ARG A 447 1.14 -11.14 -10.58
C ARG A 447 2.62 -10.79 -10.58
N ILE A 448 2.98 -9.69 -11.24
CA ILE A 448 4.33 -9.13 -11.23
C ILE A 448 4.19 -7.66 -10.89
N GLU A 449 4.72 -7.27 -9.75
CA GLU A 449 4.56 -5.94 -9.20
C GLU A 449 5.89 -5.32 -8.83
N ASP A 450 6.02 -4.04 -9.15
CA ASP A 450 7.17 -3.23 -8.82
C ASP A 450 6.75 -1.85 -8.31
N ASN A 451 7.59 -1.25 -7.46
CA ASN A 451 7.40 0.11 -6.97
C ASN A 451 8.19 1.13 -7.81
N TYR A 452 7.53 2.23 -8.13
CA TYR A 452 8.09 3.32 -8.92
C TYR A 452 7.92 4.66 -8.21
N ALA A 453 8.92 5.52 -8.34
CA ALA A 453 8.84 6.90 -7.91
C ALA A 453 9.04 7.83 -9.11
N ILE A 454 8.33 8.96 -9.11
CA ILE A 454 8.48 10.00 -10.13
C ILE A 454 9.24 11.15 -9.51
N THR A 455 10.34 11.51 -10.14
CA THR A 455 11.18 12.67 -9.79
C THR A 455 11.12 13.70 -10.92
N ASP A 456 11.67 14.88 -10.68
CA ASP A 456 11.83 15.90 -11.74
C ASP A 456 12.66 15.42 -12.95
N ARG A 457 13.43 14.34 -12.76
CA ARG A 457 14.25 13.70 -13.80
C ARG A 457 13.55 12.53 -14.50
N GLY A 458 12.30 12.21 -14.11
CA GLY A 458 11.50 11.10 -14.62
C GLY A 458 11.36 9.95 -13.62
N MET A 459 11.02 8.79 -14.13
CA MET A 459 10.75 7.59 -13.36
C MET A 459 12.03 7.00 -12.74
N VAL A 460 11.92 6.58 -11.49
CA VAL A 460 12.89 5.74 -10.78
C VAL A 460 12.22 4.42 -10.42
N TRP A 461 12.77 3.31 -10.90
CA TRP A 461 12.34 1.97 -10.52
C TRP A 461 12.99 1.61 -9.17
N LEU A 462 12.20 1.63 -8.09
CA LEU A 462 12.70 1.44 -6.73
C LEU A 462 13.12 -0.01 -6.45
N SER A 463 12.39 -0.97 -7.00
CA SER A 463 12.59 -2.43 -6.81
C SER A 463 13.55 -3.06 -7.84
N GLN A 464 14.41 -2.29 -8.47
CA GLN A 464 15.33 -2.76 -9.53
C GLN A 464 16.21 -3.96 -9.12
N GLY A 465 16.50 -4.13 -7.82
CA GLY A 465 17.28 -5.25 -7.30
C GLY A 465 16.57 -6.61 -7.31
N LEU A 466 15.27 -6.66 -7.63
CA LEU A 466 14.44 -7.86 -7.61
C LEU A 466 14.27 -8.43 -9.01
N PRO A 467 14.75 -9.66 -9.31
CA PRO A 467 14.58 -10.30 -10.62
C PRO A 467 13.11 -10.39 -11.03
N ARG A 468 12.83 -10.16 -12.30
CA ARG A 468 11.50 -10.31 -12.90
C ARG A 468 11.50 -10.95 -14.28
N GLU A 469 12.66 -11.14 -14.88
CA GLU A 469 12.77 -11.93 -16.11
C GLU A 469 12.93 -13.41 -15.75
N ILE A 470 12.28 -14.29 -16.52
CA ILE A 470 12.25 -15.74 -16.26
C ILE A 470 13.66 -16.32 -16.08
N ALA A 471 14.59 -15.93 -16.96
CA ALA A 471 15.96 -16.44 -16.91
C ALA A 471 16.68 -16.05 -15.60
N ASP A 472 16.45 -14.83 -15.11
CA ASP A 472 17.08 -14.33 -13.89
C ASP A 472 16.46 -14.97 -12.63
N ILE A 473 15.12 -15.20 -12.65
CA ILE A 473 14.40 -15.92 -11.59
C ILE A 473 14.93 -17.36 -11.51
N GLU A 474 14.94 -18.09 -12.62
CA GLU A 474 15.44 -19.47 -12.65
C GLU A 474 16.92 -19.56 -12.27
N ALA A 475 17.74 -18.55 -12.60
CA ALA A 475 19.13 -18.49 -12.17
C ALA A 475 19.26 -18.28 -10.66
N LEU A 476 18.45 -17.37 -10.09
CA LEU A 476 18.44 -17.14 -8.63
C LEU A 476 17.96 -18.40 -7.87
N MET A 477 16.91 -19.07 -8.35
CA MET A 477 16.37 -20.29 -7.74
C MET A 477 17.30 -21.50 -7.83
N LYS A 478 18.38 -21.45 -8.64
CA LYS A 478 19.42 -22.48 -8.65
C LYS A 478 20.42 -22.35 -7.49
N MET A 479 20.47 -21.21 -6.85
CA MET A 479 21.39 -21.00 -5.73
C MET A 479 21.00 -21.91 -4.56
N PRO A 480 21.99 -22.48 -3.83
CA PRO A 480 21.69 -23.31 -2.67
C PRO A 480 21.13 -22.47 -1.54
N PHE A 481 20.06 -22.93 -0.92
CA PHE A 481 19.56 -22.35 0.33
C PHE A 481 20.39 -22.89 1.49
N THR A 482 21.11 -22.01 2.17
CA THR A 482 21.98 -22.35 3.32
C THR A 482 21.38 -21.89 4.64
N GLY A 483 20.09 -21.66 4.69
CA GLY A 483 19.36 -21.04 5.81
C GLY A 483 19.22 -19.52 5.62
N PRO A 484 18.44 -18.87 6.49
CA PRO A 484 18.20 -17.44 6.41
C PRO A 484 19.52 -16.66 6.38
N ALA A 485 19.66 -15.71 5.46
CA ALA A 485 20.83 -14.88 5.33
C ALA A 485 21.14 -14.11 6.63
N ARG A 486 22.38 -13.75 6.83
CA ARG A 486 22.76 -12.85 7.93
C ARG A 486 22.13 -11.48 7.68
N ARG A 487 21.87 -10.73 8.78
CA ARG A 487 21.33 -9.36 8.64
C ARG A 487 22.19 -8.53 7.67
N ASN A 488 21.55 -7.74 6.85
CA ASN A 488 22.23 -6.79 6.00
C ASN A 488 22.67 -5.59 6.85
N SER A 489 23.99 -5.45 7.06
CA SER A 489 24.55 -4.40 7.92
C SER A 489 24.26 -3.00 7.42
N GLU A 490 24.28 -2.76 6.09
CA GLU A 490 23.99 -1.44 5.52
C GLU A 490 22.54 -1.02 5.77
N ILE A 491 21.58 -1.95 5.65
CA ILE A 491 20.17 -1.69 5.93
C ILE A 491 19.96 -1.41 7.42
N VAL A 492 20.52 -2.25 8.29
CA VAL A 492 20.29 -2.15 9.75
C VAL A 492 20.96 -0.91 10.36
N GLU A 493 22.13 -0.52 9.88
CA GLU A 493 22.80 0.69 10.38
C GLU A 493 22.00 1.97 10.08
N ARG A 494 21.26 2.01 8.97
CA ARG A 494 20.35 3.14 8.65
C ARG A 494 19.22 3.27 9.69
N TYR A 495 18.81 2.19 10.35
CA TYR A 495 17.77 2.24 11.39
C TYR A 495 18.17 3.09 12.59
N ARG A 496 19.46 3.15 12.92
CA ARG A 496 20.02 3.92 14.05
C ARG A 496 20.13 5.41 13.76
N GLN A 497 20.09 5.80 12.49
CA GLN A 497 20.11 7.20 12.11
C GLN A 497 18.75 7.81 12.40
N PRO A 498 18.68 8.99 13.06
CA PRO A 498 17.44 9.64 13.44
C PRO A 498 16.59 10.04 12.25
#